data_83234a61622114a3b1f95e3f6066f7a6
#
_entry.id   83234a61622114a3b1f95e3f6066f7a6
#
_cell.length_a   1.000
_cell.length_b   1.000
_cell.length_c   1.000
_cell.angle_alpha   90.00
_cell.angle_beta   90.00
_cell.angle_gamma   90.00
#
_symmetry.space_group_name_H-M   'P 1'
#
loop_
_entity.id
_entity.type
_entity.pdbx_description
1 polymer ?
#
loop_
_entity_poly.entity_id
_entity_poly.type
_entity_poly.pdbx_seq_one_letter_code
_entity_poly.pdbx_strand_id
1 'polypeptide(L)'
;MIPEDHPRYRSLVARERLAACAREGIVTPEGLAAHGRGEAFDYLLGERTTESALLAERTAAAMLLASRTPVISVNGNTAALAAAAIAELQAESRARVEVNLFHRTGERVAKITRLLEDAGVEVLSGKAEPLLPLSHARALCLREG
;
A
#
# COMPACT_ATOMS: atom_id res chain seq x y z
N MET A 1 16.62 -7.47 18.58
CA MET A 1 17.18 -7.21 17.21
C MET A 1 17.20 -8.55 16.50
N ILE A 2 16.62 -8.63 15.30
CA ILE A 2 16.58 -9.87 14.51
C ILE A 2 17.93 -10.03 13.81
N PRO A 3 18.63 -11.18 13.93
CA PRO A 3 19.89 -11.40 13.21
C PRO A 3 19.65 -11.37 11.69
N GLU A 4 20.55 -10.75 10.94
CA GLU A 4 20.43 -10.63 9.47
C GLU A 4 20.56 -11.97 8.74
N ASP A 5 21.25 -12.92 9.34
CA ASP A 5 21.41 -14.29 8.83
C ASP A 5 20.22 -15.21 9.15
N HIS A 6 19.20 -14.69 9.85
CA HIS A 6 18.01 -15.48 10.16
C HIS A 6 17.26 -15.84 8.88
N PRO A 7 16.88 -17.11 8.64
CA PRO A 7 16.23 -17.56 7.40
C PRO A 7 14.98 -16.79 7.04
N ARG A 8 14.28 -16.22 8.04
CA ARG A 8 13.05 -15.44 7.89
C ARG A 8 13.26 -13.95 8.22
N TYR A 9 14.47 -13.44 8.07
CA TYR A 9 14.80 -12.05 8.43
C TYR A 9 13.82 -11.04 7.85
N ARG A 10 13.58 -11.11 6.53
CA ARG A 10 12.70 -10.16 5.82
C ARG A 10 11.26 -10.19 6.33
N SER A 11 10.70 -11.36 6.51
CA SER A 11 9.36 -11.57 7.01
C SER A 11 9.19 -11.05 8.45
N LEU A 12 10.18 -11.31 9.31
CA LEU A 12 10.17 -10.82 10.69
C LEU A 12 10.30 -9.30 10.77
N VAL A 13 11.16 -8.68 9.96
CA VAL A 13 11.30 -7.22 9.88
C VAL A 13 10.00 -6.56 9.40
N ALA A 14 9.36 -7.12 8.38
CA ALA A 14 8.06 -6.63 7.89
C ALA A 14 6.98 -6.70 9.00
N ARG A 15 6.94 -7.80 9.75
CA ARG A 15 6.03 -7.97 10.88
C ARG A 15 6.27 -6.95 11.99
N GLU A 16 7.52 -6.74 12.38
CA GLU A 16 7.86 -5.74 13.41
C GLU A 16 7.45 -4.32 12.98
N ARG A 17 7.67 -3.97 11.70
CA ARG A 17 7.26 -2.69 11.15
C ARG A 17 5.74 -2.52 11.18
N LEU A 18 4.98 -3.54 10.78
CA LEU A 18 3.51 -3.51 10.86
C LEU A 18 3.03 -3.39 12.31
N ALA A 19 3.65 -4.13 13.24
CA ALA A 19 3.31 -4.05 14.66
C ALA A 19 3.62 -2.65 15.25
N ALA A 20 4.70 -1.99 14.83
CA ALA A 20 4.98 -0.61 15.20
C ALA A 20 3.89 0.33 14.66
N CYS A 21 3.56 0.25 13.38
CA CYS A 21 2.51 1.05 12.76
C CYS A 21 1.10 0.76 13.34
N ALA A 22 0.88 -0.43 13.87
CA ALA A 22 -0.36 -0.74 14.57
C ALA A 22 -0.46 0.00 15.91
N ARG A 23 0.62 0.11 16.66
CA ARG A 23 0.67 0.92 17.90
C ARG A 23 0.43 2.41 17.63
N GLU A 24 0.81 2.88 16.46
CA GLU A 24 0.58 4.26 16.00
C GLU A 24 -0.82 4.48 15.41
N GLY A 25 -1.63 3.43 15.27
CA GLY A 25 -2.98 3.50 14.71
C GLY A 25 -3.04 3.62 13.18
N ILE A 26 -1.95 3.34 12.48
CA ILE A 26 -1.86 3.30 11.00
C ILE A 26 -2.41 1.97 10.49
N VAL A 27 -1.96 0.86 11.08
CA VAL A 27 -2.38 -0.51 10.78
C VAL A 27 -3.44 -0.94 11.79
N THR A 28 -4.48 -1.67 11.35
CA THR A 28 -5.52 -2.22 12.22
C THR A 28 -5.23 -3.68 12.60
N PRO A 29 -5.89 -4.22 13.65
CA PRO A 29 -5.82 -5.64 13.97
C PRO A 29 -6.16 -6.54 12.79
N GLU A 30 -7.16 -6.16 11.98
CA GLU A 30 -7.52 -6.87 10.76
C GLU A 30 -6.40 -6.83 9.71
N GLY A 31 -5.68 -5.71 9.63
CA GLY A 31 -4.50 -5.56 8.78
C GLY A 31 -3.37 -6.51 9.20
N LEU A 32 -3.12 -6.65 10.52
CA LEU A 32 -2.15 -7.62 11.05
C LEU A 32 -2.58 -9.06 10.74
N ALA A 33 -3.87 -9.39 10.92
CA ALA A 33 -4.41 -10.71 10.60
C ALA A 33 -4.29 -11.03 9.10
N ALA A 34 -4.55 -10.05 8.23
CA ALA A 34 -4.39 -10.20 6.78
C ALA A 34 -2.93 -10.46 6.39
N HIS A 35 -1.98 -9.75 7.00
CA HIS A 35 -0.55 -10.00 6.80
C HIS A 35 -0.15 -11.41 7.23
N GLY A 36 -0.60 -11.86 8.40
CA GLY A 36 -0.31 -13.22 8.89
C GLY A 36 -0.84 -14.33 7.97
N ARG A 37 -1.98 -14.09 7.30
CA ARG A 37 -2.47 -15.02 6.26
C ARG A 37 -1.54 -15.05 5.05
N GLY A 38 -1.01 -13.92 4.63
CA GLY A 38 -0.01 -13.84 3.57
C GLY A 38 1.27 -14.61 3.93
N GLU A 39 1.79 -14.40 5.14
CA GLU A 39 2.94 -15.16 5.64
C GLU A 39 2.69 -16.68 5.63
N ALA A 40 1.49 -17.14 5.97
CA ALA A 40 1.15 -18.56 5.93
C ALA A 40 1.23 -19.13 4.51
N PHE A 41 0.86 -18.35 3.49
CA PHE A 41 1.03 -18.73 2.09
C PHE A 41 2.49 -18.86 1.69
N ASP A 42 3.38 -18.00 2.20
CA ASP A 42 4.80 -18.07 1.92
C ASP A 42 5.43 -19.39 2.39
N TYR A 43 4.89 -20.00 3.46
CA TYR A 43 5.32 -21.34 3.89
C TYR A 43 4.93 -22.45 2.91
N LEU A 44 3.85 -22.26 2.18
CA LEU A 44 3.36 -23.26 1.23
C LEU A 44 4.01 -23.13 -0.14
N LEU A 45 4.25 -21.88 -0.58
CA LEU A 45 4.75 -21.56 -1.92
C LEU A 45 6.26 -21.27 -1.94
N GLY A 46 6.86 -21.04 -0.77
CA GLY A 46 8.20 -20.48 -0.61
C GLY A 46 8.16 -18.94 -0.71
N GLU A 47 9.09 -18.28 -0.02
CA GLU A 47 9.22 -16.81 -0.02
C GLU A 47 9.82 -16.32 -1.34
N ARG A 48 9.12 -16.53 -2.44
CA ARG A 48 9.56 -16.16 -3.79
C ARG A 48 8.39 -15.76 -4.67
N THR A 49 8.60 -14.78 -5.53
CA THR A 49 7.67 -14.44 -6.60
C THR A 49 7.63 -15.59 -7.62
N THR A 50 6.45 -16.16 -7.82
CA THR A 50 6.26 -17.21 -8.85
C THR A 50 6.31 -16.61 -10.25
N GLU A 51 6.53 -17.43 -11.28
CA GLU A 51 6.55 -16.94 -12.68
C GLU A 51 5.23 -16.27 -13.09
N SER A 52 4.10 -16.82 -12.67
CA SER A 52 2.79 -16.22 -12.92
C SER A 52 2.60 -14.89 -12.20
N ALA A 53 3.09 -14.77 -10.97
CA ALA A 53 3.06 -13.51 -10.23
C ALA A 53 3.96 -12.45 -10.89
N LEU A 54 5.18 -12.83 -11.30
CA LEU A 54 6.08 -11.94 -12.01
C LEU A 54 5.50 -11.43 -13.33
N LEU A 55 4.80 -12.31 -14.09
CA LEU A 55 4.09 -11.91 -15.30
C LEU A 55 2.97 -10.92 -14.98
N ALA A 56 2.20 -11.16 -13.92
CA ALA A 56 1.14 -10.26 -13.48
C ALA A 56 1.68 -8.89 -13.05
N GLU A 57 2.79 -8.84 -12.30
CA GLU A 57 3.47 -7.59 -11.91
C GLU A 57 3.93 -6.78 -13.12
N ARG A 58 4.58 -7.42 -14.09
CA ARG A 58 5.01 -6.77 -15.34
C ARG A 58 3.83 -6.22 -16.14
N THR A 59 2.75 -7.00 -16.22
CA THR A 59 1.52 -6.58 -16.91
C THR A 59 0.88 -5.38 -16.21
N ALA A 60 0.77 -5.42 -14.87
CA ALA A 60 0.23 -4.31 -14.09
C ALA A 60 1.07 -3.03 -14.25
N ALA A 61 2.40 -3.14 -14.23
CA ALA A 61 3.29 -2.01 -14.47
C ALA A 61 3.10 -1.40 -15.87
N ALA A 62 3.01 -2.24 -16.90
CA ALA A 62 2.75 -1.79 -18.26
C ALA A 62 1.39 -1.08 -18.41
N MET A 63 0.35 -1.63 -17.78
CA MET A 63 -0.99 -1.01 -17.76
C MET A 63 -0.98 0.33 -17.03
N LEU A 64 -0.28 0.43 -15.91
CA LEU A 64 -0.15 1.67 -15.14
C LEU A 64 0.54 2.75 -15.99
N LEU A 65 1.64 2.42 -16.65
CA LEU A 65 2.39 3.34 -17.51
C LEU A 65 1.60 3.76 -18.77
N ALA A 66 0.78 2.88 -19.31
CA ALA A 66 -0.07 3.16 -20.47
C ALA A 66 -1.36 3.91 -20.13
N SER A 67 -1.71 4.02 -18.85
CA SER A 67 -2.93 4.68 -18.41
C SER A 67 -2.83 6.19 -18.55
N ARG A 68 -3.95 6.83 -18.96
CA ARG A 68 -4.05 8.31 -19.01
C ARG A 68 -4.15 8.94 -17.62
N THR A 69 -4.80 8.24 -16.69
CA THR A 69 -5.07 8.72 -15.34
C THR A 69 -4.80 7.59 -14.34
N PRO A 70 -3.52 7.19 -14.19
CA PRO A 70 -3.18 6.12 -13.27
C PRO A 70 -3.42 6.55 -11.82
N VAL A 71 -3.94 5.64 -11.01
CA VAL A 71 -4.19 5.85 -9.59
C VAL A 71 -3.63 4.70 -8.78
N ILE A 72 -2.89 5.03 -7.73
CA ILE A 72 -2.41 4.09 -6.71
C ILE A 72 -3.24 4.30 -5.45
N SER A 73 -4.00 3.28 -5.08
CA SER A 73 -4.90 3.30 -3.92
C SER A 73 -4.24 2.58 -2.74
N VAL A 74 -3.87 3.34 -1.70
CA VAL A 74 -3.00 2.87 -0.63
C VAL A 74 -3.77 2.65 0.66
N ASN A 75 -3.63 1.47 1.27
CA ASN A 75 -4.12 1.18 2.61
C ASN A 75 -2.99 1.27 3.66
N GLY A 76 -3.36 1.10 4.96
CA GLY A 76 -2.39 1.23 6.05
C GLY A 76 -1.23 0.24 6.00
N ASN A 77 -1.48 -1.03 5.62
CA ASN A 77 -0.42 -2.04 5.51
C ASN A 77 0.55 -1.69 4.36
N THR A 78 0.00 -1.29 3.22
CA THR A 78 0.81 -0.91 2.06
C THR A 78 1.64 0.33 2.36
N ALA A 79 1.07 1.35 3.01
CA ALA A 79 1.83 2.53 3.44
C ALA A 79 2.96 2.15 4.41
N ALA A 80 2.66 1.30 5.40
CA ALA A 80 3.65 0.87 6.40
C ALA A 80 4.84 0.13 5.79
N LEU A 81 4.63 -0.69 4.76
CA LEU A 81 5.66 -1.57 4.20
C LEU A 81 6.35 -1.01 2.95
N ALA A 82 5.66 -0.18 2.16
CA ALA A 82 6.08 0.15 0.80
C ALA A 82 6.06 1.66 0.48
N ALA A 83 6.06 2.56 1.48
CA ALA A 83 5.96 4.00 1.23
C ALA A 83 7.03 4.52 0.25
N ALA A 84 8.30 4.13 0.41
CA ALA A 84 9.37 4.52 -0.50
C ALA A 84 9.17 3.99 -1.92
N ALA A 85 8.78 2.71 -2.06
CA ALA A 85 8.50 2.12 -3.37
C ALA A 85 7.28 2.78 -4.06
N ILE A 86 6.30 3.26 -3.28
CA ILE A 86 5.17 4.03 -3.80
C ILE A 86 5.66 5.38 -4.34
N ALA A 87 6.59 6.05 -3.66
CA ALA A 87 7.16 7.31 -4.14
C ALA A 87 7.88 7.11 -5.49
N GLU A 88 8.72 6.08 -5.61
CA GLU A 88 9.39 5.72 -6.86
C GLU A 88 8.36 5.40 -7.96
N LEU A 89 7.37 4.56 -7.66
CA LEU A 89 6.32 4.19 -8.62
C LEU A 89 5.50 5.40 -9.06
N GLN A 90 5.20 6.33 -8.15
CA GLN A 90 4.52 7.58 -8.46
C GLN A 90 5.34 8.43 -9.42
N ALA A 91 6.62 8.60 -9.16
CA ALA A 91 7.53 9.40 -9.99
C ALA A 91 7.60 8.85 -11.42
N GLU A 92 7.72 7.53 -11.59
CA GLU A 92 7.83 6.87 -12.89
C GLU A 92 6.50 6.84 -13.66
N SER A 93 5.39 6.54 -12.97
CA SER A 93 4.09 6.38 -13.61
C SER A 93 3.28 7.67 -13.71
N ARG A 94 3.65 8.73 -12.98
CA ARG A 94 2.86 9.94 -12.74
C ARG A 94 1.49 9.64 -12.16
N ALA A 95 1.37 8.54 -11.44
CA ALA A 95 0.13 8.13 -10.82
C ALA A 95 -0.28 9.09 -9.70
N ARG A 96 -1.58 9.30 -9.55
CA ARG A 96 -2.13 9.93 -8.37
C ARG A 96 -2.22 8.93 -7.25
N VAL A 97 -1.84 9.32 -6.04
CA VAL A 97 -1.88 8.45 -4.86
C VAL A 97 -2.99 8.89 -3.93
N GLU A 98 -3.85 7.96 -3.54
CA GLU A 98 -4.91 8.20 -2.57
C GLU A 98 -4.82 7.25 -1.38
N VAL A 99 -5.29 7.68 -0.22
CA VAL A 99 -5.49 6.82 0.96
C VAL A 99 -6.88 6.22 0.95
N ASN A 100 -6.95 4.89 0.81
CA ASN A 100 -8.19 4.11 0.76
C ASN A 100 -8.28 3.13 1.94
N LEU A 101 -9.28 3.31 2.81
CA LEU A 101 -9.40 2.55 4.05
C LEU A 101 -10.80 1.95 4.21
N PHE A 102 -10.87 0.68 4.65
CA PHE A 102 -12.13 0.04 5.07
C PHE A 102 -12.71 0.71 6.32
N HIS A 103 -11.89 0.90 7.34
CA HIS A 103 -12.25 1.60 8.58
C HIS A 103 -11.66 3.01 8.54
N ARG A 104 -12.35 3.89 7.80
CA ARG A 104 -11.89 5.25 7.55
C ARG A 104 -12.22 6.17 8.71
N THR A 105 -11.20 6.73 9.34
CA THR A 105 -11.31 7.87 10.24
C THR A 105 -10.38 8.99 9.76
N GLY A 106 -10.74 10.24 10.06
CA GLY A 106 -9.90 11.39 9.68
C GLY A 106 -8.49 11.30 10.28
N GLU A 107 -8.39 10.84 11.52
CA GLU A 107 -7.11 10.64 12.21
C GLU A 107 -6.22 9.62 11.50
N ARG A 108 -6.77 8.46 11.14
CA ARG A 108 -5.99 7.43 10.41
C ARG A 108 -5.56 7.90 9.04
N VAL A 109 -6.46 8.58 8.31
CA VAL A 109 -6.10 9.16 7.01
C VAL A 109 -4.94 10.12 7.17
N ALA A 110 -4.98 11.03 8.14
CA ALA A 110 -3.91 12.00 8.38
C ALA A 110 -2.56 11.33 8.73
N LYS A 111 -2.58 10.28 9.56
CA LYS A 111 -1.37 9.53 9.93
C LYS A 111 -0.76 8.81 8.73
N ILE A 112 -1.58 8.16 7.90
CA ILE A 112 -1.12 7.44 6.71
C ILE A 112 -0.62 8.44 5.66
N THR A 113 -1.32 9.55 5.46
CA THR A 113 -0.90 10.63 4.55
C THR A 113 0.47 11.15 4.96
N ARG A 114 0.67 11.49 6.24
CA ARG A 114 1.98 11.94 6.74
C ARG A 114 3.07 10.91 6.50
N LEU A 115 2.83 9.62 6.80
CA LEU A 115 3.81 8.56 6.55
C LEU A 115 4.23 8.47 5.07
N LEU A 116 3.28 8.66 4.16
CA LEU A 116 3.53 8.67 2.72
C LEU A 116 4.28 9.94 2.29
N GLU A 117 3.88 11.10 2.77
CA GLU A 117 4.53 12.39 2.48
C GLU A 117 5.97 12.43 3.00
N ASP A 118 6.24 11.90 4.19
CA ASP A 118 7.58 11.75 4.76
C ASP A 118 8.49 10.85 3.88
N ALA A 119 7.89 9.97 3.09
CA ALA A 119 8.59 9.14 2.09
C ALA A 119 8.69 9.78 0.69
N GLY A 120 8.18 10.99 0.52
CA GLY A 120 8.22 11.73 -0.75
C GLY A 120 7.01 11.49 -1.68
N VAL A 121 5.94 10.88 -1.19
CA VAL A 121 4.71 10.66 -1.97
C VAL A 121 3.83 11.92 -1.93
N GLU A 122 3.39 12.37 -3.09
CA GLU A 122 2.33 13.38 -3.19
C GLU A 122 0.96 12.71 -3.07
N VAL A 123 0.26 12.92 -1.95
CA VAL A 123 -1.02 12.30 -1.65
C VAL A 123 -2.18 13.23 -2.01
N LEU A 124 -3.20 12.71 -2.71
CA LEU A 124 -4.42 13.46 -3.01
C LEU A 124 -5.15 13.84 -1.71
N SER A 125 -5.45 15.11 -1.59
CA SER A 125 -6.28 15.64 -0.49
C SER A 125 -7.75 15.24 -0.67
N GLY A 126 -8.52 15.23 0.43
CA GLY A 126 -9.96 14.95 0.40
C GLY A 126 -10.81 15.96 -0.39
N LYS A 127 -10.19 16.98 -0.98
CA LYS A 127 -10.82 17.98 -1.86
C LYS A 127 -10.52 17.77 -3.34
N ALA A 128 -9.79 16.71 -3.70
CA ALA A 128 -9.49 16.40 -5.08
C ALA A 128 -10.80 16.01 -5.83
N GLU A 129 -10.93 16.50 -7.04
CA GLU A 129 -12.05 16.10 -7.91
C GLU A 129 -11.94 14.62 -8.30
N PRO A 130 -13.07 13.92 -8.44
CA PRO A 130 -13.08 12.56 -8.93
C PRO A 130 -12.46 12.46 -10.32
N LEU A 131 -11.60 11.46 -10.54
CA LEU A 131 -10.97 11.21 -11.85
C LEU A 131 -11.84 10.37 -12.77
N LEU A 132 -12.74 9.57 -12.19
CA LEU A 132 -13.62 8.67 -12.93
C LEU A 132 -15.07 8.89 -12.50
N PRO A 133 -16.02 8.83 -13.42
CA PRO A 133 -17.44 9.02 -13.14
C PRO A 133 -18.08 7.76 -12.52
N LEU A 134 -17.41 7.19 -11.52
CA LEU A 134 -17.86 6.01 -10.80
C LEU A 134 -17.98 6.33 -9.33
N SER A 135 -19.12 6.01 -8.75
CA SER A 135 -19.31 6.13 -7.31
C SER A 135 -18.56 5.01 -6.58
N HIS A 136 -17.72 5.39 -5.64
CA HIS A 136 -17.02 4.46 -4.78
C HIS A 136 -16.90 5.01 -3.36
N ALA A 137 -17.48 4.30 -2.39
CA ALA A 137 -17.59 4.80 -1.01
C ALA A 137 -16.25 5.07 -0.29
N ARG A 138 -15.15 4.49 -0.74
CA ARG A 138 -13.86 4.51 -0.06
C ARG A 138 -12.74 5.13 -0.87
N ALA A 139 -12.81 5.05 -2.19
CA ALA A 139 -11.77 5.57 -3.08
C ALA A 139 -12.09 7.00 -3.49
N LEU A 140 -11.18 7.93 -3.18
CA LEU A 140 -11.38 9.36 -3.45
C LEU A 140 -11.47 9.64 -4.96
N CYS A 141 -10.59 9.02 -5.74
CA CYS A 141 -10.54 9.19 -7.20
C CYS A 141 -11.74 8.65 -7.95
N LEU A 142 -12.59 7.85 -7.29
CA LEU A 142 -13.79 7.25 -7.86
C LEU A 142 -15.08 7.81 -7.24
N ARG A 143 -14.99 8.84 -6.40
CA ARG A 143 -16.17 9.49 -5.82
C ARG A 143 -16.80 10.40 -6.85
N GLU A 144 -18.11 10.35 -6.90
CA GLU A 144 -18.87 11.47 -7.46
C GLU A 144 -18.71 12.68 -6.54
N GLY A 145 -18.45 13.82 -7.13
CA GLY A 145 -18.26 15.09 -6.45
C GLY A 145 -19.48 15.57 -5.68
#